data_9a2aa0543e40dd9d2eb8cd9a5d0766e1
#
_entry.id   9a2aa0543e40dd9d2eb8cd9a5d0766e1
#
_cell.length_a   1.000
_cell.length_b   1.000
_cell.length_c   1.000
_cell.angle_alpha   90.00
_cell.angle_beta   90.00
_cell.angle_gamma   90.00
#
_symmetry.space_group_name_H-M   'P 1'
#
loop_
_entity.id
_entity.type
_entity.pdbx_description
1 polymer ?
#
loop_
_entity_poly.entity_id
_entity_poly.type
_entity_poly.pdbx_seq_one_letter_code
_entity_poly.pdbx_strand_id
1 'polypeptide(L)'
;MNSKNFSRKELLFLITISIALGIRQMAMTMVMPFISTYSKTLIHSTPTLAGVALGIFGLTQAIFQIPFGIWSDRIGNKFVLLFGIMEVIVGLIIAYLAANIYLLILARALQGSGAILAVGYSWVTGSVSTEKRPGALSILGMIIGVAAASSFALGSIVNNLLSVRNMFLVCTALIFMVWLAILLFLKEEKPSAFKGEAINKTDVRDSFKKLLGNKLFVRLNLAGFINNFIMAGVFFMIPQYLDKITGLSGMWKIFMPAVIIAVVCMRKVISFVEKGYSLKIIVISYIVTAIGIGFFFNKTSFYFILIGAILFMCGYIVLSTIIPSVANEIAEDSYRGTANGIINSFQYIGSFAGPVVAGALWSKHESLVLLILIVIALLGILTAKTNKKQRC
;
A
#
# COMPACT_ATOMS: atom_id res chain seq x y z
N MET A 1 -20.83 33.07 -1.67
CA MET A 1 -20.32 32.20 -0.60
C MET A 1 -19.39 31.18 -1.23
N ASN A 2 -18.13 31.09 -0.80
CA ASN A 2 -17.14 30.19 -1.39
C ASN A 2 -17.58 28.72 -1.24
N SER A 3 -18.10 28.12 -2.31
CA SER A 3 -18.58 26.72 -2.37
C SER A 3 -17.48 25.66 -2.13
N LYS A 4 -16.22 26.08 -2.04
CA LYS A 4 -15.06 25.20 -1.88
C LYS A 4 -14.73 24.83 -0.42
N ASN A 5 -15.29 25.50 0.59
CA ASN A 5 -14.98 25.22 1.99
C ASN A 5 -15.89 24.11 2.55
N PHE A 6 -15.29 23.16 3.27
CA PHE A 6 -16.04 22.12 3.99
C PHE A 6 -16.83 22.73 5.14
N SER A 7 -18.06 22.26 5.35
CA SER A 7 -18.81 22.56 6.55
C SER A 7 -18.12 21.92 7.77
N ARG A 8 -18.40 22.43 8.98
CA ARG A 8 -17.83 21.86 10.21
C ARG A 8 -18.15 20.37 10.36
N LYS A 9 -19.34 19.95 9.97
CA LYS A 9 -19.75 18.53 10.01
C LYS A 9 -19.00 17.68 8.99
N GLU A 10 -18.90 18.15 7.74
CA GLU A 10 -18.12 17.46 6.69
C GLU A 10 -16.66 17.34 7.07
N LEU A 11 -16.05 18.39 7.62
CA LEU A 11 -14.66 18.40 8.03
C LEU A 11 -14.42 17.41 9.19
N LEU A 12 -15.29 17.41 10.21
CA LEU A 12 -15.18 16.48 11.33
C LEU A 12 -15.30 15.04 10.86
N PHE A 13 -16.27 14.73 10.01
CA PHE A 13 -16.44 13.40 9.40
C PHE A 13 -15.19 13.00 8.62
N LEU A 14 -14.72 13.88 7.72
CA LEU A 14 -13.56 13.62 6.88
C LEU A 14 -12.29 13.36 7.69
N ILE A 15 -12.02 14.17 8.72
CA ILE A 15 -10.84 13.98 9.59
C ILE A 15 -10.96 12.66 10.36
N THR A 16 -12.14 12.38 10.93
CA THR A 16 -12.35 11.16 11.74
C THR A 16 -12.14 9.90 10.90
N ILE A 17 -12.74 9.80 9.71
CA ILE A 17 -12.56 8.64 8.85
C ILE A 17 -11.14 8.54 8.30
N SER A 18 -10.51 9.68 7.99
CA SER A 18 -9.13 9.70 7.49
C SER A 18 -8.13 9.23 8.54
N ILE A 19 -8.29 9.67 9.79
CA ILE A 19 -7.48 9.20 10.92
C ILE A 19 -7.71 7.71 11.17
N ALA A 20 -8.97 7.25 11.13
CA ALA A 20 -9.31 5.85 11.31
C ALA A 20 -8.62 4.94 10.27
N LEU A 21 -8.71 5.31 8.99
CA LEU A 21 -8.06 4.57 7.91
C LEU A 21 -6.53 4.71 7.96
N GLY A 22 -6.03 5.88 8.38
CA GLY A 22 -4.61 6.12 8.61
C GLY A 22 -4.03 5.22 9.70
N ILE A 23 -4.69 5.12 10.86
CA ILE A 23 -4.28 4.22 11.95
C ILE A 23 -4.32 2.76 11.51
N ARG A 24 -5.37 2.36 10.78
CA ARG A 24 -5.43 1.01 10.19
C ARG A 24 -4.26 0.76 9.25
N GLN A 25 -3.96 1.69 8.35
CA GLN A 25 -2.83 1.57 7.43
C GLN A 25 -1.51 1.51 8.19
N MET A 26 -1.32 2.36 9.19
CA MET A 26 -0.15 2.37 10.05
C MET A 26 0.07 1.01 10.73
N ALA A 27 -0.97 0.45 11.36
CA ALA A 27 -0.89 -0.84 12.04
C ALA A 27 -0.51 -1.98 11.09
N MET A 28 -1.03 -1.99 9.86
CA MET A 28 -0.71 -3.03 8.86
C MET A 28 0.72 -2.88 8.34
N THR A 29 1.18 -1.66 8.10
CA THR A 29 2.52 -1.39 7.55
C THR A 29 3.60 -1.53 8.62
N MET A 30 3.30 -1.24 9.89
CA MET A 30 4.24 -1.29 11.01
C MET A 30 4.82 -2.69 11.24
N VAL A 31 4.03 -3.76 11.08
CA VAL A 31 4.47 -5.15 11.25
C VAL A 31 5.13 -5.72 10.00
N MET A 32 4.91 -5.11 8.84
CA MET A 32 5.34 -5.65 7.54
C MET A 32 6.85 -6.00 7.47
N PRO A 33 7.78 -5.13 7.91
CA PRO A 33 9.20 -5.42 7.85
C PRO A 33 9.65 -6.60 8.73
N PHE A 34 8.85 -6.97 9.73
CA PHE A 34 9.22 -7.98 10.71
C PHE A 34 8.65 -9.37 10.41
N ILE A 35 7.71 -9.48 9.46
CA ILE A 35 7.03 -10.76 9.15
C ILE A 35 8.02 -11.83 8.69
N SER A 36 8.99 -11.49 7.83
CA SER A 36 9.95 -12.46 7.29
C SER A 36 10.90 -13.01 8.36
N THR A 37 11.30 -12.20 9.33
CA THR A 37 12.16 -12.61 10.44
C THR A 37 11.37 -13.31 11.54
N TYR A 38 10.18 -12.77 11.89
CA TYR A 38 9.27 -13.39 12.85
C TYR A 38 8.84 -14.78 12.43
N SER A 39 8.55 -14.99 11.15
CA SER A 39 8.14 -16.30 10.65
C SER A 39 9.18 -17.40 10.91
N LYS A 40 10.47 -17.07 10.99
CA LYS A 40 11.53 -18.04 11.34
C LYS A 40 11.39 -18.65 12.74
N THR A 41 10.70 -17.97 13.64
CA THR A 41 10.46 -18.46 15.01
C THR A 41 9.27 -19.42 15.11
N LEU A 42 8.50 -19.58 14.03
CA LEU A 42 7.29 -20.38 14.00
C LEU A 42 7.55 -21.80 13.51
N ILE A 43 6.80 -22.76 14.06
CA ILE A 43 6.87 -24.17 13.68
C ILE A 43 6.50 -24.32 12.20
N HIS A 44 7.14 -25.23 11.49
CA HIS A 44 7.00 -25.53 10.05
C HIS A 44 7.33 -24.35 9.11
N SER A 45 8.08 -23.35 9.59
CA SER A 45 8.45 -22.22 8.76
C SER A 45 9.52 -22.61 7.73
N THR A 46 9.31 -22.12 6.50
CA THR A 46 10.29 -22.14 5.42
C THR A 46 10.41 -20.74 4.83
N PRO A 47 11.51 -20.38 4.16
CA PRO A 47 11.62 -19.07 3.50
C PRO A 47 10.48 -18.79 2.50
N THR A 48 10.04 -19.83 1.78
CA THR A 48 8.89 -19.72 0.86
C THR A 48 7.59 -19.40 1.60
N LEU A 49 7.29 -20.11 2.70
CA LEU A 49 6.10 -19.85 3.50
C LEU A 49 6.17 -18.48 4.21
N ALA A 50 7.37 -18.03 4.59
CA ALA A 50 7.59 -16.68 5.10
C ALA A 50 7.25 -15.62 4.03
N GLY A 51 7.64 -15.84 2.78
CA GLY A 51 7.26 -15.00 1.64
C GLY A 51 5.76 -15.01 1.40
N VAL A 52 5.11 -16.17 1.49
CA VAL A 52 3.64 -16.28 1.40
C VAL A 52 2.98 -15.52 2.55
N ALA A 53 3.45 -15.66 3.79
CA ALA A 53 2.89 -14.95 4.95
C ALA A 53 2.99 -13.42 4.81
N LEU A 54 4.08 -12.92 4.20
CA LEU A 54 4.22 -11.50 3.91
C LEU A 54 3.29 -11.04 2.78
N GLY A 55 3.16 -11.82 1.71
CA GLY A 55 2.46 -11.43 0.48
C GLY A 55 0.97 -11.69 0.50
N ILE A 56 0.46 -12.72 1.21
CA ILE A 56 -0.94 -13.15 1.16
C ILE A 56 -1.93 -12.02 1.54
N PHE A 57 -1.52 -11.12 2.41
CA PHE A 57 -2.25 -9.90 2.72
C PHE A 57 -2.61 -9.10 1.46
N GLY A 58 -1.63 -8.90 0.56
CA GLY A 58 -1.87 -8.19 -0.70
C GLY A 58 -2.81 -8.95 -1.62
N LEU A 59 -2.65 -10.26 -1.76
CA LEU A 59 -3.51 -11.08 -2.62
C LEU A 59 -4.97 -11.03 -2.15
N THR A 60 -5.23 -11.24 -0.87
CA THR A 60 -6.60 -11.20 -0.33
C THR A 60 -7.18 -9.80 -0.44
N GLN A 61 -6.38 -8.74 -0.23
CA GLN A 61 -6.83 -7.38 -0.41
C GLN A 61 -7.20 -7.08 -1.88
N ALA A 62 -6.45 -7.59 -2.86
CA ALA A 62 -6.80 -7.47 -4.27
C ALA A 62 -8.14 -8.16 -4.60
N ILE A 63 -8.35 -9.36 -4.07
CA ILE A 63 -9.57 -10.16 -4.32
C ILE A 63 -10.80 -9.51 -3.67
N PHE A 64 -10.70 -9.09 -2.43
CA PHE A 64 -11.85 -8.60 -1.65
C PHE A 64 -12.15 -7.11 -1.84
N GLN A 65 -11.28 -6.33 -2.46
CA GLN A 65 -11.49 -4.90 -2.66
C GLN A 65 -12.75 -4.59 -3.48
N ILE A 66 -13.00 -5.34 -4.54
CA ILE A 66 -14.20 -5.17 -5.39
C ILE A 66 -15.47 -5.65 -4.68
N PRO A 67 -15.51 -6.86 -4.08
CA PRO A 67 -16.66 -7.31 -3.28
C PRO A 67 -17.05 -6.35 -2.16
N PHE A 68 -16.08 -5.83 -1.41
CA PHE A 68 -16.36 -4.88 -0.33
C PHE A 68 -16.93 -3.55 -0.85
N GLY A 69 -16.44 -3.05 -2.00
CA GLY A 69 -17.03 -1.89 -2.67
C GLY A 69 -18.49 -2.12 -3.05
N ILE A 70 -18.80 -3.25 -3.68
CA ILE A 70 -20.18 -3.61 -4.06
C ILE A 70 -21.08 -3.79 -2.84
N TRP A 71 -20.57 -4.39 -1.77
CA TRP A 71 -21.30 -4.53 -0.51
C TRP A 71 -21.63 -3.18 0.10
N SER A 72 -20.65 -2.27 0.15
CA SER A 72 -20.88 -0.94 0.73
C SER A 72 -21.96 -0.14 0.01
N ASP A 73 -22.08 -0.31 -1.31
CA ASP A 73 -23.13 0.33 -2.10
C ASP A 73 -24.53 -0.24 -1.80
N ARG A 74 -24.61 -1.50 -1.35
CA ARG A 74 -25.89 -2.20 -1.10
C ARG A 74 -26.38 -2.10 0.34
N ILE A 75 -25.51 -2.31 1.31
CA ILE A 75 -25.87 -2.46 2.73
C ILE A 75 -25.36 -1.31 3.60
N GLY A 76 -24.63 -0.35 2.99
CA GLY A 76 -24.13 0.85 3.65
C GLY A 76 -22.63 0.78 3.97
N ASN A 77 -22.01 1.94 3.92
CA ASN A 77 -20.55 2.07 4.09
C ASN A 77 -20.11 1.76 5.52
N LYS A 78 -20.87 2.25 6.53
CA LYS A 78 -20.52 2.07 7.94
C LYS A 78 -20.48 0.60 8.32
N PHE A 79 -21.52 -0.16 7.95
CA PHE A 79 -21.61 -1.56 8.28
C PHE A 79 -20.46 -2.37 7.69
N VAL A 80 -20.19 -2.18 6.37
CA VAL A 80 -19.12 -2.90 5.67
C VAL A 80 -17.75 -2.51 6.20
N LEU A 81 -17.55 -1.23 6.55
CA LEU A 81 -16.32 -0.76 7.16
C LEU A 81 -16.06 -1.42 8.52
N LEU A 82 -17.09 -1.45 9.39
CA LEU A 82 -17.00 -2.09 10.71
C LEU A 82 -16.75 -3.60 10.59
N PHE A 83 -17.40 -4.26 9.64
CA PHE A 83 -17.19 -5.68 9.38
C PHE A 83 -15.75 -5.97 8.94
N GLY A 84 -15.22 -5.21 7.95
CA GLY A 84 -13.86 -5.40 7.48
C GLY A 84 -12.79 -5.07 8.54
N ILE A 85 -13.04 -4.06 9.41
CA ILE A 85 -12.14 -3.79 10.55
C ILE A 85 -12.19 -4.96 11.54
N MET A 86 -13.34 -5.57 11.77
CA MET A 86 -13.47 -6.74 12.64
C MET A 86 -12.68 -7.93 12.11
N GLU A 87 -12.71 -8.18 10.79
CA GLU A 87 -11.85 -9.21 10.16
C GLU A 87 -10.36 -8.93 10.40
N VAL A 88 -9.93 -7.67 10.30
CA VAL A 88 -8.55 -7.26 10.61
C VAL A 88 -8.22 -7.54 12.08
N ILE A 89 -9.11 -7.20 13.02
CA ILE A 89 -8.92 -7.47 14.45
C ILE A 89 -8.76 -8.97 14.70
N VAL A 90 -9.66 -9.80 14.17
CA VAL A 90 -9.58 -11.26 14.29
C VAL A 90 -8.26 -11.76 13.71
N GLY A 91 -7.86 -11.28 12.52
CA GLY A 91 -6.58 -11.62 11.91
C GLY A 91 -5.37 -11.22 12.77
N LEU A 92 -5.41 -10.07 13.45
CA LEU A 92 -4.33 -9.64 14.36
C LEU A 92 -4.25 -10.51 15.62
N ILE A 93 -5.40 -10.89 16.19
CA ILE A 93 -5.46 -11.80 17.35
C ILE A 93 -4.91 -13.17 16.97
N ILE A 94 -5.29 -13.70 15.80
CA ILE A 94 -4.76 -14.98 15.31
C ILE A 94 -3.25 -14.89 15.09
N ALA A 95 -2.72 -13.77 14.55
CA ALA A 95 -1.30 -13.56 14.39
C ALA A 95 -0.53 -13.52 15.72
N TYR A 96 -1.11 -12.91 16.75
CA TYR A 96 -0.57 -12.92 18.11
C TYR A 96 -0.52 -14.34 18.70
N LEU A 97 -1.55 -15.15 18.46
CA LEU A 97 -1.65 -16.52 18.96
C LEU A 97 -0.90 -17.55 18.08
N ALA A 98 -0.38 -17.13 16.92
CA ALA A 98 0.23 -18.04 15.96
C ALA A 98 1.46 -18.75 16.53
N ALA A 99 1.38 -20.09 16.63
CA ALA A 99 2.47 -20.96 16.98
C ALA A 99 3.17 -21.57 15.75
N ASN A 100 2.50 -21.60 14.60
CA ASN A 100 3.00 -22.14 13.36
C ASN A 100 2.77 -21.18 12.19
N ILE A 101 3.51 -21.39 11.09
CA ILE A 101 3.49 -20.53 9.93
C ILE A 101 2.13 -20.50 9.21
N TYR A 102 1.39 -21.62 9.21
CA TYR A 102 0.10 -21.71 8.53
C TYR A 102 -0.95 -20.81 9.20
N LEU A 103 -0.92 -20.76 10.56
CA LEU A 103 -1.79 -19.87 11.30
C LEU A 103 -1.45 -18.40 11.07
N LEU A 104 -0.16 -18.07 10.93
CA LEU A 104 0.27 -16.73 10.54
C LEU A 104 -0.19 -16.38 9.12
N ILE A 105 -0.10 -17.30 8.16
CA ILE A 105 -0.61 -17.11 6.79
C ILE A 105 -2.12 -16.85 6.80
N LEU A 106 -2.89 -17.65 7.54
CA LEU A 106 -4.34 -17.43 7.71
C LEU A 106 -4.64 -16.06 8.33
N ALA A 107 -3.91 -15.69 9.38
CA ALA A 107 -4.03 -14.40 10.04
C ALA A 107 -3.79 -13.24 9.06
N ARG A 108 -2.73 -13.33 8.23
CA ARG A 108 -2.39 -12.33 7.23
C ARG A 108 -3.43 -12.28 6.09
N ALA A 109 -3.99 -13.43 5.71
CA ALA A 109 -5.08 -13.49 4.73
C ALA A 109 -6.32 -12.75 5.25
N LEU A 110 -6.72 -12.98 6.51
CA LEU A 110 -7.85 -12.27 7.14
C LEU A 110 -7.58 -10.76 7.29
N GLN A 111 -6.36 -10.36 7.62
CA GLN A 111 -6.01 -8.94 7.67
C GLN A 111 -6.13 -8.25 6.31
N GLY A 112 -5.85 -8.96 5.22
CA GLY A 112 -5.99 -8.46 3.86
C GLY A 112 -7.44 -8.49 3.35
N SER A 113 -8.24 -9.51 3.73
CA SER A 113 -9.65 -9.62 3.30
C SER A 113 -10.50 -8.46 3.79
N GLY A 114 -10.18 -7.87 4.94
CA GLY A 114 -10.79 -6.62 5.39
C GLY A 114 -10.41 -5.43 4.51
N ALA A 115 -10.79 -5.44 3.24
CA ALA A 115 -10.41 -4.51 2.18
C ALA A 115 -11.15 -3.15 2.27
N ILE A 116 -11.10 -2.51 3.43
CA ILE A 116 -11.91 -1.34 3.80
C ILE A 116 -11.50 -0.02 3.14
N LEU A 117 -10.33 0.05 2.50
CA LEU A 117 -9.88 1.32 1.89
C LEU A 117 -10.85 1.78 0.81
N ALA A 118 -11.30 0.88 -0.07
CA ALA A 118 -12.26 1.21 -1.11
C ALA A 118 -13.59 1.72 -0.52
N VAL A 119 -14.07 1.09 0.54
CA VAL A 119 -15.28 1.50 1.28
C VAL A 119 -15.11 2.89 1.88
N GLY A 120 -13.95 3.18 2.49
CA GLY A 120 -13.65 4.49 3.05
C GLY A 120 -13.61 5.59 2.00
N TYR A 121 -13.00 5.34 0.85
CA TYR A 121 -13.01 6.26 -0.29
C TYR A 121 -14.43 6.49 -0.81
N SER A 122 -15.23 5.44 -0.95
CA SER A 122 -16.65 5.53 -1.35
C SER A 122 -17.46 6.37 -0.36
N TRP A 123 -17.31 6.09 0.94
CA TRP A 123 -18.03 6.83 1.99
C TRP A 123 -17.69 8.31 2.00
N VAL A 124 -16.42 8.67 1.89
CA VAL A 124 -15.96 10.07 1.82
C VAL A 124 -16.56 10.77 0.59
N THR A 125 -16.49 10.15 -0.59
CA THR A 125 -17.04 10.76 -1.82
C THR A 125 -18.55 10.87 -1.81
N GLY A 126 -19.25 9.96 -1.14
CA GLY A 126 -20.72 10.03 -0.97
C GLY A 126 -21.18 11.05 0.08
N SER A 127 -20.29 11.47 1.00
CA SER A 127 -20.62 12.39 2.09
C SER A 127 -20.33 13.86 1.79
N VAL A 128 -19.75 14.18 0.62
CA VAL A 128 -19.42 15.55 0.20
C VAL A 128 -19.97 15.84 -1.19
N SER A 129 -20.24 17.13 -1.47
CA SER A 129 -20.67 17.55 -2.80
C SER A 129 -19.59 17.25 -3.86
N THR A 130 -20.01 17.06 -5.11
CA THR A 130 -19.11 16.69 -6.23
C THR A 130 -17.93 17.63 -6.37
N GLU A 131 -18.13 18.93 -6.16
CA GLU A 131 -17.09 19.97 -6.24
C GLU A 131 -16.01 19.82 -5.16
N LYS A 132 -16.35 19.26 -3.98
CA LYS A 132 -15.46 19.09 -2.84
C LYS A 132 -14.73 17.73 -2.84
N ARG A 133 -15.18 16.78 -3.65
CA ARG A 133 -14.61 15.40 -3.70
C ARG A 133 -13.10 15.37 -3.91
N PRO A 134 -12.51 16.14 -4.85
CA PRO A 134 -11.05 16.11 -5.03
C PRO A 134 -10.27 16.53 -3.78
N GLY A 135 -10.75 17.59 -3.10
CA GLY A 135 -10.14 18.07 -1.85
C GLY A 135 -10.28 17.05 -0.72
N ALA A 136 -11.45 16.41 -0.58
CA ALA A 136 -11.68 15.39 0.44
C ALA A 136 -10.80 14.15 0.23
N LEU A 137 -10.68 13.68 -1.01
CA LEU A 137 -9.80 12.55 -1.36
C LEU A 137 -8.33 12.88 -1.16
N SER A 138 -7.92 14.13 -1.40
CA SER A 138 -6.56 14.60 -1.14
C SER A 138 -6.22 14.56 0.35
N ILE A 139 -7.11 15.04 1.22
CA ILE A 139 -6.93 14.99 2.68
C ILE A 139 -6.85 13.54 3.16
N LEU A 140 -7.78 12.69 2.72
CA LEU A 140 -7.80 11.26 3.05
C LEU A 140 -6.49 10.57 2.64
N GLY A 141 -6.09 10.75 1.38
CA GLY A 141 -4.86 10.14 0.85
C GLY A 141 -3.60 10.64 1.55
N MET A 142 -3.53 11.94 1.90
CA MET A 142 -2.43 12.53 2.63
C MET A 142 -2.28 11.90 4.03
N ILE A 143 -3.37 11.80 4.80
CA ILE A 143 -3.35 11.23 6.15
C ILE A 143 -2.95 9.75 6.10
N ILE A 144 -3.51 8.96 5.17
CA ILE A 144 -3.13 7.56 4.97
C ILE A 144 -1.66 7.43 4.56
N GLY A 145 -1.18 8.28 3.66
CA GLY A 145 0.21 8.27 3.19
C GLY A 145 1.20 8.62 4.29
N VAL A 146 0.92 9.65 5.10
CA VAL A 146 1.75 10.03 6.26
C VAL A 146 1.76 8.90 7.29
N ALA A 147 0.61 8.30 7.57
CA ALA A 147 0.50 7.18 8.50
C ALA A 147 1.31 5.96 8.02
N ALA A 148 1.25 5.64 6.73
CA ALA A 148 2.04 4.56 6.14
C ALA A 148 3.55 4.86 6.19
N ALA A 149 3.97 6.07 5.87
CA ALA A 149 5.37 6.46 5.89
C ALA A 149 5.95 6.44 7.32
N SER A 150 5.22 7.00 8.31
CA SER A 150 5.65 7.01 9.71
C SER A 150 5.68 5.62 10.34
N SER A 151 4.89 4.67 9.84
CA SER A 151 4.79 3.31 10.38
C SER A 151 6.11 2.53 10.32
N PHE A 152 6.93 2.75 9.31
CA PHE A 152 8.24 2.08 9.18
C PHE A 152 9.20 2.49 10.29
N ALA A 153 9.22 3.78 10.66
CA ALA A 153 10.01 4.27 11.78
C ALA A 153 9.42 3.82 13.12
N LEU A 154 8.11 4.01 13.32
CA LEU A 154 7.41 3.63 14.55
C LEU A 154 7.48 2.12 14.79
N GLY A 155 7.31 1.29 13.75
CA GLY A 155 7.40 -0.17 13.87
C GLY A 155 8.76 -0.62 14.41
N SER A 156 9.84 0.00 13.95
CA SER A 156 11.18 -0.31 14.44
C SER A 156 11.40 0.14 15.89
N ILE A 157 10.84 1.29 16.29
CA ILE A 157 10.89 1.77 17.67
C ILE A 157 10.08 0.84 18.59
N VAL A 158 8.86 0.49 18.18
CA VAL A 158 8.01 -0.42 18.95
C VAL A 158 8.65 -1.80 19.09
N ASN A 159 9.31 -2.29 18.02
CA ASN A 159 10.04 -3.57 18.08
C ASN A 159 11.24 -3.56 19.05
N ASN A 160 11.81 -2.39 19.35
CA ASN A 160 12.81 -2.25 20.40
C ASN A 160 12.27 -2.48 21.82
N LEU A 161 11.01 -2.11 22.01
CA LEU A 161 10.34 -2.17 23.32
C LEU A 161 9.58 -3.48 23.51
N LEU A 162 9.10 -4.06 22.41
CA LEU A 162 8.21 -5.21 22.40
C LEU A 162 8.66 -6.25 21.36
N SER A 163 8.37 -7.53 21.62
CA SER A 163 8.52 -8.56 20.59
C SER A 163 7.55 -8.35 19.43
N VAL A 164 7.87 -8.85 18.24
CA VAL A 164 6.98 -8.81 17.05
C VAL A 164 5.61 -9.42 17.36
N ARG A 165 5.57 -10.47 18.18
CA ARG A 165 4.32 -11.08 18.67
C ARG A 165 3.46 -10.05 19.41
N ASN A 166 4.05 -9.30 20.34
CA ASN A 166 3.32 -8.28 21.12
C ASN A 166 2.95 -7.06 20.27
N MET A 167 3.69 -6.76 19.18
CA MET A 167 3.28 -5.72 18.22
C MET A 167 1.90 -6.02 17.62
N PHE A 168 1.56 -7.29 17.35
CA PHE A 168 0.21 -7.64 16.89
C PHE A 168 -0.87 -7.29 17.92
N LEU A 169 -0.57 -7.46 19.20
CA LEU A 169 -1.51 -7.08 20.28
C LEU A 169 -1.69 -5.56 20.35
N VAL A 170 -0.62 -4.78 20.25
CA VAL A 170 -0.70 -3.30 20.19
C VAL A 170 -1.52 -2.86 18.98
N CYS A 171 -1.27 -3.45 17.80
CA CYS A 171 -2.05 -3.18 16.60
C CYS A 171 -3.53 -3.54 16.81
N THR A 172 -3.82 -4.66 17.48
CA THR A 172 -5.19 -5.05 17.81
C THR A 172 -5.89 -4.00 18.65
N ALA A 173 -5.24 -3.52 19.71
CA ALA A 173 -5.79 -2.48 20.59
C ALA A 173 -6.04 -1.17 19.84
N LEU A 174 -5.10 -0.73 19.00
CA LEU A 174 -5.25 0.47 18.17
C LEU A 174 -6.42 0.35 17.19
N ILE A 175 -6.52 -0.78 16.49
CA ILE A 175 -7.60 -1.01 15.51
C ILE A 175 -8.96 -1.18 16.21
N PHE A 176 -8.99 -1.79 17.40
CA PHE A 176 -10.20 -1.89 18.19
C PHE A 176 -10.69 -0.51 18.67
N MET A 177 -9.80 0.38 19.09
CA MET A 177 -10.16 1.76 19.40
C MET A 177 -10.71 2.50 18.17
N VAL A 178 -10.13 2.29 16.99
CA VAL A 178 -10.65 2.82 15.73
C VAL A 178 -12.05 2.28 15.44
N TRP A 179 -12.27 0.98 15.62
CA TRP A 179 -13.57 0.33 15.44
C TRP A 179 -14.63 0.95 16.35
N LEU A 180 -14.32 1.12 17.63
CA LEU A 180 -15.19 1.79 18.59
C LEU A 180 -15.47 3.25 18.21
N ALA A 181 -14.44 3.98 17.78
CA ALA A 181 -14.62 5.37 17.36
C ALA A 181 -15.57 5.49 16.16
N ILE A 182 -15.43 4.62 15.16
CA ILE A 182 -16.36 4.58 14.01
C ILE A 182 -17.76 4.22 14.45
N LEU A 183 -17.89 3.21 15.31
CA LEU A 183 -19.18 2.74 15.81
C LEU A 183 -19.94 3.85 16.55
N LEU A 184 -19.25 4.58 17.42
CA LEU A 184 -19.87 5.56 18.33
C LEU A 184 -20.02 6.95 17.71
N PHE A 185 -19.03 7.42 16.95
CA PHE A 185 -18.99 8.81 16.50
C PHE A 185 -19.41 9.03 15.05
N LEU A 186 -19.26 8.03 14.15
CA LEU A 186 -19.69 8.18 12.77
C LEU A 186 -21.12 7.68 12.62
N LYS A 187 -22.01 8.59 12.23
CA LYS A 187 -23.38 8.25 11.82
C LYS A 187 -23.43 8.13 10.31
N GLU A 188 -23.98 7.04 9.81
CA GLU A 188 -24.33 6.92 8.42
C GLU A 188 -25.61 7.74 8.21
N GLU A 189 -25.50 8.88 7.56
CA GLU A 189 -26.68 9.52 7.03
C GLU A 189 -27.21 8.56 5.95
N LYS A 190 -28.53 8.20 6.04
CA LYS A 190 -29.17 7.40 4.98
C LYS A 190 -28.73 7.98 3.65
N PRO A 191 -28.39 7.17 2.63
CA PRO A 191 -27.99 7.69 1.35
C PRO A 191 -29.04 8.73 0.96
N SER A 192 -28.71 10.01 1.13
CA SER A 192 -29.53 11.06 0.57
C SER A 192 -29.61 10.68 -0.89
N ALA A 193 -30.76 10.82 -1.50
CA ALA A 193 -31.07 10.39 -2.86
C ALA A 193 -30.20 11.08 -3.95
N PHE A 194 -28.95 11.35 -3.69
CA PHE A 194 -27.87 11.34 -4.65
C PHE A 194 -27.64 9.88 -5.06
N LYS A 195 -28.67 9.30 -5.69
CA LYS A 195 -28.49 8.27 -6.68
C LYS A 195 -27.50 8.85 -7.70
N GLY A 196 -26.22 8.72 -7.44
CA GLY A 196 -25.30 8.56 -8.54
C GLY A 196 -25.96 7.47 -9.38
N GLU A 197 -26.25 7.76 -10.62
CA GLU A 197 -26.90 6.87 -11.56
C GLU A 197 -26.39 5.48 -11.28
N ALA A 198 -27.32 4.57 -11.00
CA ALA A 198 -26.97 3.19 -10.65
C ALA A 198 -26.00 2.74 -11.73
N ILE A 199 -24.71 2.51 -11.37
CA ILE A 199 -23.69 2.17 -12.34
C ILE A 199 -24.20 0.92 -13.02
N ASN A 200 -24.73 1.08 -14.23
CA ASN A 200 -25.26 -0.02 -15.02
C ASN A 200 -24.12 -1.03 -15.19
N LYS A 201 -24.39 -2.31 -15.03
CA LYS A 201 -23.38 -3.37 -15.23
C LYS A 201 -22.74 -3.28 -16.62
N THR A 202 -23.45 -2.75 -17.61
CA THR A 202 -22.93 -2.40 -18.94
C THR A 202 -21.86 -1.31 -18.88
N ASP A 203 -22.05 -0.26 -18.09
CA ASP A 203 -21.09 0.84 -17.98
C ASP A 203 -19.76 0.41 -17.33
N VAL A 204 -19.82 -0.50 -16.35
CA VAL A 204 -18.61 -1.05 -15.70
C VAL A 204 -17.81 -1.89 -16.67
N ARG A 205 -18.46 -2.77 -17.43
CA ARG A 205 -17.79 -3.64 -18.43
C ARG A 205 -17.16 -2.81 -19.54
N ASP A 206 -17.87 -1.79 -20.03
CA ASP A 206 -17.36 -0.90 -21.06
C ASP A 206 -16.22 -0.01 -20.56
N SER A 207 -16.30 0.45 -19.31
CA SER A 207 -15.21 1.15 -18.63
C SER A 207 -13.95 0.29 -18.55
N PHE A 208 -14.07 -0.96 -18.12
CA PHE A 208 -12.97 -1.92 -18.10
C PHE A 208 -12.36 -2.12 -19.50
N LYS A 209 -13.21 -2.30 -20.52
CA LYS A 209 -12.75 -2.50 -21.89
C LYS A 209 -12.03 -1.27 -22.44
N LYS A 210 -12.54 -0.07 -22.20
CA LYS A 210 -11.90 1.19 -22.59
C LYS A 210 -10.55 1.38 -21.89
N LEU A 211 -10.50 1.22 -20.57
CA LEU A 211 -9.28 1.38 -19.78
C LEU A 211 -8.21 0.37 -20.17
N LEU A 212 -8.55 -0.91 -20.28
CA LEU A 212 -7.61 -1.97 -20.70
C LEU A 212 -7.23 -1.87 -22.18
N GLY A 213 -8.03 -1.21 -23.02
CA GLY A 213 -7.69 -0.86 -24.41
C GLY A 213 -6.63 0.24 -24.50
N ASN A 214 -6.46 1.07 -23.46
CA ASN A 214 -5.45 2.13 -23.44
C ASN A 214 -4.08 1.55 -23.07
N LYS A 215 -3.18 1.48 -24.04
CA LYS A 215 -1.84 0.90 -23.87
C LYS A 215 -1.01 1.60 -22.78
N LEU A 216 -1.15 2.92 -22.62
CA LEU A 216 -0.42 3.65 -21.57
C LEU A 216 -0.98 3.31 -20.19
N PHE A 217 -2.31 3.23 -20.04
CA PHE A 217 -2.95 2.80 -18.79
C PHE A 217 -2.50 1.41 -18.38
N VAL A 218 -2.49 0.43 -19.29
CA VAL A 218 -2.00 -0.94 -19.00
C VAL A 218 -0.54 -0.94 -18.58
N ARG A 219 0.32 -0.16 -19.26
CA ARG A 219 1.74 -0.04 -18.89
C ARG A 219 1.93 0.58 -17.50
N LEU A 220 1.13 1.59 -17.13
CA LEU A 220 1.19 2.18 -15.80
C LEU A 220 0.71 1.20 -14.71
N ASN A 221 -0.29 0.37 -15.02
CA ASN A 221 -0.69 -0.71 -14.11
C ASN A 221 0.43 -1.74 -13.92
N LEU A 222 1.11 -2.12 -15.01
CA LEU A 222 2.28 -2.98 -14.93
C LEU A 222 3.43 -2.32 -14.15
N ALA A 223 3.64 -1.01 -14.33
CA ALA A 223 4.58 -0.25 -13.49
C ALA A 223 4.21 -0.32 -12.00
N GLY A 224 2.94 -0.13 -11.67
CA GLY A 224 2.45 -0.27 -10.28
C GLY A 224 2.67 -1.67 -9.70
N PHE A 225 2.41 -2.71 -10.49
CA PHE A 225 2.74 -4.10 -10.14
C PHE A 225 4.24 -4.27 -9.85
N ILE A 226 5.11 -3.82 -10.77
CA ILE A 226 6.57 -3.91 -10.66
C ILE A 226 7.06 -3.17 -9.40
N ASN A 227 6.59 -1.94 -9.17
CA ASN A 227 6.97 -1.16 -7.99
C ASN A 227 6.66 -1.88 -6.68
N ASN A 228 5.46 -2.44 -6.57
CA ASN A 228 5.04 -3.16 -5.37
C ASN A 228 5.65 -4.56 -5.24
N PHE A 229 5.95 -5.23 -6.35
CA PHE A 229 6.72 -6.47 -6.38
C PHE A 229 8.11 -6.25 -5.76
N ILE A 230 8.82 -5.21 -6.23
CA ILE A 230 10.14 -4.86 -5.72
C ILE A 230 10.07 -4.47 -4.25
N MET A 231 9.12 -3.60 -3.89
CA MET A 231 8.93 -3.15 -2.52
C MET A 231 8.77 -4.32 -1.55
N ALA A 232 7.85 -5.23 -1.83
CA ALA A 232 7.56 -6.34 -0.94
C ALA A 232 8.70 -7.38 -0.92
N GLY A 233 9.40 -7.57 -2.06
CA GLY A 233 10.62 -8.39 -2.12
C GLY A 233 11.76 -7.81 -1.27
N VAL A 234 11.99 -6.50 -1.34
CA VAL A 234 12.99 -5.79 -0.54
C VAL A 234 12.64 -5.85 0.95
N PHE A 235 11.35 -5.68 1.32
CA PHE A 235 10.90 -5.85 2.71
C PHE A 235 10.98 -7.29 3.22
N PHE A 236 11.03 -8.28 2.33
CA PHE A 236 11.37 -9.64 2.72
C PHE A 236 12.86 -9.78 3.07
N MET A 237 13.75 -9.11 2.33
CA MET A 237 15.20 -9.31 2.39
C MET A 237 15.92 -8.43 3.41
N ILE A 238 15.67 -7.12 3.40
CA ILE A 238 16.42 -6.15 4.24
C ILE A 238 16.38 -6.53 5.72
N PRO A 239 15.24 -6.88 6.31
CA PRO A 239 15.18 -7.27 7.71
C PRO A 239 16.06 -8.46 8.04
N GLN A 240 16.22 -9.41 7.11
CA GLN A 240 17.06 -10.59 7.31
C GLN A 240 18.57 -10.27 7.26
N TYR A 241 18.97 -9.25 6.49
CA TYR A 241 20.35 -8.73 6.51
C TYR A 241 20.62 -7.96 7.80
N LEU A 242 19.70 -7.08 8.18
CA LEU A 242 19.85 -6.26 9.37
C LEU A 242 19.84 -7.05 10.67
N ASP A 243 19.07 -8.12 10.73
CA ASP A 243 19.04 -9.03 11.89
C ASP A 243 20.45 -9.58 12.21
N LYS A 244 21.25 -9.83 11.17
CA LYS A 244 22.64 -10.32 11.31
C LYS A 244 23.65 -9.24 11.71
N ILE A 245 23.38 -7.95 11.46
CA ILE A 245 24.35 -6.85 11.64
C ILE A 245 24.05 -6.04 12.90
N THR A 246 22.81 -5.62 13.07
CA THR A 246 22.38 -4.70 14.13
C THR A 246 21.30 -5.28 15.03
N GLY A 247 20.81 -6.48 14.73
CA GLY A 247 19.57 -7.00 15.28
C GLY A 247 18.34 -6.27 14.74
N LEU A 248 17.16 -6.83 14.99
CA LEU A 248 15.88 -6.23 14.57
C LEU A 248 15.64 -4.85 15.23
N SER A 249 16.19 -4.64 16.41
CA SER A 249 16.14 -3.38 17.14
C SER A 249 16.85 -2.23 16.42
N GLY A 250 17.84 -2.51 15.58
CA GLY A 250 18.58 -1.50 14.82
C GLY A 250 17.90 -1.03 13.53
N MET A 251 16.80 -1.63 13.12
CA MET A 251 16.13 -1.31 11.83
C MET A 251 15.71 0.15 11.69
N TRP A 252 15.35 0.83 12.78
CA TRP A 252 14.97 2.24 12.73
C TRP A 252 16.10 3.13 12.21
N LYS A 253 17.38 2.78 12.47
CA LYS A 253 18.55 3.51 11.99
C LYS A 253 18.66 3.53 10.46
N ILE A 254 17.97 2.63 9.79
CA ILE A 254 17.92 2.54 8.33
C ILE A 254 16.59 3.05 7.78
N PHE A 255 15.46 2.56 8.27
CA PHE A 255 14.16 2.93 7.70
C PHE A 255 13.77 4.37 8.00
N MET A 256 14.09 4.91 9.18
CA MET A 256 13.74 6.29 9.53
C MET A 256 14.44 7.32 8.62
N PRO A 257 15.77 7.34 8.47
CA PRO A 257 16.41 8.27 7.55
C PRO A 257 16.02 8.02 6.09
N ALA A 258 15.82 6.77 5.67
CA ALA A 258 15.41 6.45 4.32
C ALA A 258 14.04 7.04 3.98
N VAL A 259 13.06 6.92 4.89
CA VAL A 259 11.72 7.51 4.70
C VAL A 259 11.76 9.03 4.73
N ILE A 260 12.48 9.64 5.69
CA ILE A 260 12.57 11.10 5.80
C ILE A 260 13.17 11.69 4.51
N ILE A 261 14.29 11.14 4.05
CA ILE A 261 14.96 11.61 2.82
C ILE A 261 14.05 11.41 1.61
N ALA A 262 13.35 10.27 1.51
CA ALA A 262 12.43 10.00 0.42
C ALA A 262 11.24 10.98 0.37
N VAL A 263 10.67 11.34 1.53
CA VAL A 263 9.60 12.34 1.60
C VAL A 263 10.10 13.74 1.21
N VAL A 264 11.31 14.11 1.62
CA VAL A 264 11.94 15.38 1.20
C VAL A 264 12.22 15.40 -0.30
N CYS A 265 12.75 14.30 -0.85
CA CYS A 265 12.94 14.14 -2.29
C CYS A 265 11.63 14.27 -3.06
N MET A 266 10.55 13.67 -2.56
CA MET A 266 9.24 13.72 -3.20
C MET A 266 8.72 15.14 -3.38
N ARG A 267 8.92 16.04 -2.38
CA ARG A 267 8.51 17.45 -2.49
C ARG A 267 9.18 18.17 -3.68
N LYS A 268 10.47 17.89 -3.93
CA LYS A 268 11.20 18.46 -5.09
C LYS A 268 10.70 17.85 -6.41
N VAL A 269 10.37 16.57 -6.40
CA VAL A 269 9.93 15.85 -7.60
C VAL A 269 8.56 16.32 -8.08
N ILE A 270 7.63 16.66 -7.17
CA ILE A 270 6.29 17.17 -7.52
C ILE A 270 6.37 18.35 -8.49
N SER A 271 7.28 19.30 -8.26
CA SER A 271 7.43 20.47 -9.14
C SER A 271 7.81 20.11 -10.58
N PHE A 272 8.51 18.98 -10.79
CA PHE A 272 8.83 18.48 -12.13
C PHE A 272 7.65 17.71 -12.75
N VAL A 273 6.84 17.06 -11.92
CA VAL A 273 5.59 16.41 -12.37
C VAL A 273 4.64 17.46 -12.94
N GLU A 274 4.44 18.58 -12.22
CA GLU A 274 3.61 19.70 -12.65
C GLU A 274 4.10 20.34 -13.98
N LYS A 275 5.40 20.23 -14.28
CA LYS A 275 5.98 20.65 -15.56
C LYS A 275 5.83 19.61 -16.69
N GLY A 276 5.09 18.50 -16.46
CA GLY A 276 4.82 17.49 -17.48
C GLY A 276 5.91 16.42 -17.66
N TYR A 277 6.88 16.31 -16.74
CA TYR A 277 7.96 15.32 -16.82
C TYR A 277 7.64 13.97 -16.15
N SER A 278 6.38 13.66 -15.86
CA SER A 278 5.92 12.48 -15.11
C SER A 278 6.55 11.17 -15.60
N LEU A 279 6.55 10.92 -16.91
CA LEU A 279 7.11 9.68 -17.47
C LEU A 279 8.64 9.60 -17.37
N LYS A 280 9.35 10.72 -17.51
CA LYS A 280 10.80 10.76 -17.30
C LYS A 280 11.15 10.48 -15.84
N ILE A 281 10.34 10.98 -14.92
CA ILE A 281 10.51 10.74 -13.48
C ILE A 281 10.29 9.26 -13.15
N ILE A 282 9.30 8.60 -13.76
CA ILE A 282 9.11 7.15 -13.60
C ILE A 282 10.37 6.39 -14.01
N VAL A 283 10.97 6.73 -15.16
CA VAL A 283 12.24 6.11 -15.62
C VAL A 283 13.36 6.32 -14.62
N ILE A 284 13.60 7.58 -14.21
CA ILE A 284 14.67 7.92 -13.25
C ILE A 284 14.46 7.18 -11.93
N SER A 285 13.22 7.12 -11.44
CA SER A 285 12.90 6.44 -10.17
C SER A 285 13.18 4.94 -10.23
N TYR A 286 12.91 4.26 -11.35
CA TYR A 286 13.30 2.85 -11.52
C TYR A 286 14.81 2.67 -11.58
N ILE A 287 15.56 3.58 -12.24
CA ILE A 287 17.03 3.55 -12.24
C ILE A 287 17.56 3.70 -10.80
N VAL A 288 17.06 4.68 -10.07
CA VAL A 288 17.46 4.94 -8.68
C VAL A 288 17.13 3.72 -7.79
N THR A 289 15.97 3.11 -7.99
CA THR A 289 15.57 1.86 -7.30
C THR A 289 16.53 0.72 -7.61
N ALA A 290 16.88 0.51 -8.88
CA ALA A 290 17.81 -0.54 -9.30
C ALA A 290 19.21 -0.34 -8.69
N ILE A 291 19.72 0.90 -8.70
CA ILE A 291 20.99 1.25 -8.06
C ILE A 291 20.92 0.99 -6.56
N GLY A 292 19.83 1.41 -5.88
CA GLY A 292 19.61 1.15 -4.46
C GLY A 292 19.66 -0.33 -4.11
N ILE A 293 19.01 -1.18 -4.92
CA ILE A 293 19.07 -2.65 -4.74
C ILE A 293 20.49 -3.17 -4.96
N GLY A 294 21.25 -2.59 -5.91
CA GLY A 294 22.64 -2.93 -6.16
C GLY A 294 23.55 -2.77 -4.93
N PHE A 295 23.30 -1.79 -4.08
CA PHE A 295 24.04 -1.60 -2.83
C PHE A 295 23.85 -2.78 -1.84
N PHE A 296 22.75 -3.54 -1.91
CA PHE A 296 22.48 -4.67 -1.03
C PHE A 296 23.34 -5.91 -1.34
N PHE A 297 24.13 -5.92 -2.43
CA PHE A 297 25.12 -6.98 -2.64
C PHE A 297 26.20 -6.98 -1.56
N ASN A 298 26.55 -5.81 -1.01
CA ASN A 298 27.40 -5.73 0.17
C ASN A 298 26.55 -5.79 1.46
N LYS A 299 26.00 -6.99 1.70
CA LYS A 299 25.05 -7.29 2.77
C LYS A 299 25.65 -7.29 4.18
N THR A 300 26.95 -7.13 4.32
CA THR A 300 27.66 -7.10 5.62
C THR A 300 27.91 -5.68 6.11
N SER A 301 27.85 -4.67 5.24
CA SER A 301 28.12 -3.29 5.59
C SER A 301 26.83 -2.52 5.88
N PHE A 302 26.73 -2.00 7.10
CA PHE A 302 25.63 -1.14 7.52
C PHE A 302 25.42 0.07 6.59
N TYR A 303 26.51 0.75 6.20
CA TYR A 303 26.44 1.94 5.35
C TYR A 303 25.95 1.62 3.92
N PHE A 304 26.35 0.48 3.36
CA PHE A 304 25.84 0.05 2.05
C PHE A 304 24.35 -0.23 2.10
N ILE A 305 23.88 -0.92 3.14
CA ILE A 305 22.45 -1.17 3.32
C ILE A 305 21.68 0.14 3.56
N LEU A 306 22.24 1.08 4.32
CA LEU A 306 21.62 2.38 4.56
C LEU A 306 21.47 3.19 3.25
N ILE A 307 22.55 3.32 2.48
CA ILE A 307 22.52 4.05 1.18
C ILE A 307 21.55 3.35 0.22
N GLY A 308 21.62 2.03 0.14
CA GLY A 308 20.71 1.24 -0.68
C GLY A 308 19.25 1.45 -0.30
N ALA A 309 18.94 1.44 1.00
CA ALA A 309 17.60 1.66 1.51
C ALA A 309 17.09 3.08 1.23
N ILE A 310 17.95 4.11 1.35
CA ILE A 310 17.61 5.51 1.02
C ILE A 310 17.26 5.62 -0.47
N LEU A 311 18.11 5.13 -1.36
CA LEU A 311 17.88 5.20 -2.80
C LEU A 311 16.61 4.40 -3.19
N PHE A 312 16.46 3.19 -2.67
CA PHE A 312 15.27 2.37 -2.88
C PHE A 312 13.99 3.09 -2.43
N MET A 313 13.97 3.65 -1.21
CA MET A 313 12.78 4.35 -0.69
C MET A 313 12.47 5.63 -1.46
N CYS A 314 13.48 6.37 -1.92
CA CYS A 314 13.28 7.52 -2.81
C CYS A 314 12.58 7.09 -4.12
N GLY A 315 13.07 6.06 -4.79
CA GLY A 315 12.44 5.53 -5.99
C GLY A 315 11.03 5.01 -5.74
N TYR A 316 10.85 4.19 -4.70
CA TYR A 316 9.58 3.57 -4.35
C TYR A 316 8.48 4.60 -4.04
N ILE A 317 8.76 5.59 -3.17
CA ILE A 317 7.75 6.60 -2.77
C ILE A 317 7.35 7.47 -3.96
N VAL A 318 8.30 7.87 -4.79
CA VAL A 318 8.03 8.62 -6.01
C VAL A 318 7.14 7.82 -6.97
N LEU A 319 7.48 6.56 -7.26
CA LEU A 319 6.70 5.69 -8.13
C LEU A 319 5.29 5.42 -7.58
N SER A 320 5.17 5.15 -6.28
CA SER A 320 3.88 4.87 -5.64
C SER A 320 2.92 6.06 -5.67
N THR A 321 3.43 7.27 -5.82
CA THR A 321 2.63 8.50 -5.92
C THR A 321 2.33 8.86 -7.38
N ILE A 322 3.33 8.82 -8.26
CA ILE A 322 3.20 9.32 -9.63
C ILE A 322 2.43 8.34 -10.52
N ILE A 323 2.64 7.03 -10.38
CA ILE A 323 1.97 6.03 -11.22
C ILE A 323 0.44 6.13 -11.11
N PRO A 324 -0.17 6.11 -9.91
CA PRO A 324 -1.62 6.29 -9.78
C PRO A 324 -2.10 7.67 -10.26
N SER A 325 -1.32 8.73 -10.02
CA SER A 325 -1.67 10.09 -10.48
C SER A 325 -1.81 10.14 -12.00
N VAL A 326 -0.78 9.71 -12.72
CA VAL A 326 -0.78 9.71 -14.21
C VAL A 326 -1.84 8.76 -14.76
N ALA A 327 -2.07 7.61 -14.13
CA ALA A 327 -3.11 6.69 -14.58
C ALA A 327 -4.52 7.25 -14.37
N ASN A 328 -4.73 8.06 -13.32
CA ASN A 328 -5.99 8.77 -13.09
C ASN A 328 -6.21 9.96 -14.04
N GLU A 329 -5.13 10.60 -14.52
CA GLU A 329 -5.22 11.65 -15.56
C GLU A 329 -5.71 11.09 -16.90
N ILE A 330 -5.38 9.82 -17.20
CA ILE A 330 -5.81 9.13 -18.41
C ILE A 330 -7.28 8.70 -18.32
N ALA A 331 -7.77 8.42 -17.11
CA ALA A 331 -9.14 8.00 -16.88
C ALA A 331 -10.09 9.19 -16.90
N GLU A 332 -11.18 9.09 -17.71
CA GLU A 332 -12.29 10.04 -17.65
C GLU A 332 -12.88 10.06 -16.23
N ASP A 333 -13.45 11.21 -15.83
CA ASP A 333 -14.00 11.40 -14.48
C ASP A 333 -15.01 10.32 -14.07
N SER A 334 -15.80 9.84 -15.04
CA SER A 334 -16.79 8.79 -14.88
C SER A 334 -16.20 7.41 -14.54
N TYR A 335 -14.94 7.14 -14.90
CA TYR A 335 -14.28 5.84 -14.73
C TYR A 335 -13.13 5.84 -13.71
N ARG A 336 -12.87 6.96 -13.04
CA ARG A 336 -11.76 7.06 -12.06
C ARG A 336 -11.84 6.02 -10.94
N GLY A 337 -13.05 5.68 -10.49
CA GLY A 337 -13.23 4.62 -9.49
C GLY A 337 -12.76 3.26 -10.01
N THR A 338 -13.16 2.90 -11.22
CA THR A 338 -12.75 1.66 -11.89
C THR A 338 -11.24 1.65 -12.15
N ALA A 339 -10.68 2.78 -12.62
CA ALA A 339 -9.24 2.93 -12.85
C ALA A 339 -8.43 2.69 -11.56
N ASN A 340 -8.83 3.32 -10.44
CA ASN A 340 -8.18 3.11 -9.15
C ASN A 340 -8.31 1.66 -8.66
N GLY A 341 -9.45 1.03 -8.88
CA GLY A 341 -9.65 -0.39 -8.57
C GLY A 341 -8.66 -1.29 -9.32
N ILE A 342 -8.48 -1.07 -10.63
CA ILE A 342 -7.52 -1.82 -11.45
C ILE A 342 -6.09 -1.56 -10.98
N ILE A 343 -5.69 -0.28 -10.79
CA ILE A 343 -4.35 0.09 -10.35
C ILE A 343 -4.01 -0.60 -9.02
N ASN A 344 -4.91 -0.50 -8.04
CA ASN A 344 -4.70 -1.10 -6.73
C ASN A 344 -4.61 -2.62 -6.81
N SER A 345 -5.43 -3.28 -7.65
CA SER A 345 -5.36 -4.73 -7.84
C SER A 345 -4.00 -5.16 -8.38
N PHE A 346 -3.47 -4.48 -9.39
CA PHE A 346 -2.13 -4.75 -9.92
C PHE A 346 -1.04 -4.54 -8.85
N GLN A 347 -1.12 -3.47 -8.08
CA GLN A 347 -0.19 -3.18 -7.00
C GLN A 347 -0.22 -4.26 -5.92
N TYR A 348 -1.39 -4.70 -5.49
CA TYR A 348 -1.54 -5.74 -4.47
C TYR A 348 -1.10 -7.12 -4.96
N ILE A 349 -1.35 -7.46 -6.23
CA ILE A 349 -0.81 -8.69 -6.82
C ILE A 349 0.73 -8.64 -6.84
N GLY A 350 1.33 -7.48 -7.16
CA GLY A 350 2.78 -7.27 -7.05
C GLY A 350 3.29 -7.48 -5.63
N SER A 351 2.60 -6.92 -4.64
CA SER A 351 2.93 -7.11 -3.21
C SER A 351 2.84 -8.56 -2.74
N PHE A 352 2.03 -9.39 -3.38
CA PHE A 352 1.99 -10.83 -3.15
C PHE A 352 3.17 -11.54 -3.83
N ALA A 353 3.34 -11.30 -5.12
CA ALA A 353 4.30 -12.05 -5.93
C ALA A 353 5.76 -11.81 -5.52
N GLY A 354 6.11 -10.57 -5.14
CA GLY A 354 7.47 -10.19 -4.76
C GLY A 354 8.06 -11.03 -3.63
N PRO A 355 7.47 -11.07 -2.45
CA PRO A 355 8.02 -11.84 -1.33
C PRO A 355 7.87 -13.34 -1.51
N VAL A 356 6.90 -13.84 -2.28
CA VAL A 356 6.80 -15.27 -2.61
C VAL A 356 7.98 -15.71 -3.46
N VAL A 357 8.32 -14.95 -4.51
CA VAL A 357 9.51 -15.21 -5.35
C VAL A 357 10.78 -15.06 -4.54
N ALA A 358 10.90 -13.99 -3.74
CA ALA A 358 12.05 -13.79 -2.88
C ALA A 358 12.23 -14.96 -1.90
N GLY A 359 11.17 -15.39 -1.21
CA GLY A 359 11.19 -16.48 -0.27
C GLY A 359 11.52 -17.84 -0.90
N ALA A 360 10.96 -18.12 -2.09
CA ALA A 360 11.22 -19.38 -2.82
C ALA A 360 12.69 -19.53 -3.23
N LEU A 361 13.37 -18.44 -3.54
CA LEU A 361 14.76 -18.44 -3.97
C LEU A 361 15.76 -18.19 -2.84
N TRP A 362 15.29 -17.69 -1.69
CA TRP A 362 16.14 -17.21 -0.61
C TRP A 362 17.15 -18.23 -0.09
N SER A 363 16.70 -19.46 0.17
CA SER A 363 17.52 -20.51 0.78
C SER A 363 18.63 -21.03 -0.13
N LYS A 364 18.46 -20.92 -1.45
CA LYS A 364 19.38 -21.46 -2.44
C LYS A 364 20.31 -20.41 -3.03
N HIS A 365 19.77 -19.21 -3.31
CA HIS A 365 20.45 -18.18 -4.09
C HIS A 365 20.04 -16.77 -3.66
N GLU A 366 20.47 -16.28 -2.50
CA GLU A 366 20.16 -14.90 -2.03
C GLU A 366 20.53 -13.82 -3.08
N SER A 367 21.69 -13.98 -3.75
CA SER A 367 22.15 -13.03 -4.77
C SER A 367 21.28 -13.03 -6.04
N LEU A 368 20.66 -14.18 -6.36
CA LEU A 368 19.72 -14.27 -7.49
C LEU A 368 18.46 -13.46 -7.23
N VAL A 369 17.99 -13.39 -5.98
CA VAL A 369 16.84 -12.53 -5.63
C VAL A 369 17.15 -11.07 -5.93
N LEU A 370 18.34 -10.58 -5.54
CA LEU A 370 18.79 -9.22 -5.86
C LEU A 370 18.84 -8.97 -7.36
N LEU A 371 19.42 -9.89 -8.12
CA LEU A 371 19.47 -9.78 -9.59
C LEU A 371 18.08 -9.71 -10.21
N ILE A 372 17.16 -10.57 -9.79
CA ILE A 372 15.77 -10.57 -10.27
C ILE A 372 15.12 -9.22 -9.97
N LEU A 373 15.26 -8.67 -8.76
CA LEU A 373 14.67 -7.40 -8.40
C LEU A 373 15.26 -6.25 -9.25
N ILE A 374 16.57 -6.26 -9.53
CA ILE A 374 17.21 -5.28 -10.41
C ILE A 374 16.70 -5.41 -11.85
N VAL A 375 16.64 -6.64 -12.39
CA VAL A 375 16.12 -6.87 -13.74
C VAL A 375 14.67 -6.40 -13.87
N ILE A 376 13.84 -6.71 -12.88
CA ILE A 376 12.43 -6.27 -12.84
C ILE A 376 12.34 -4.74 -12.74
N ALA A 377 13.22 -4.07 -11.96
CA ALA A 377 13.28 -2.62 -11.91
C ALA A 377 13.65 -2.02 -13.28
N LEU A 378 14.64 -2.60 -13.98
CA LEU A 378 15.02 -2.19 -15.33
C LEU A 378 13.90 -2.44 -16.35
N LEU A 379 13.14 -3.54 -16.22
CA LEU A 379 11.94 -3.77 -17.04
C LEU A 379 10.85 -2.72 -16.75
N GLY A 380 10.77 -2.20 -15.53
CA GLY A 380 9.89 -1.09 -15.17
C GLY A 380 10.14 0.16 -16.03
N ILE A 381 11.36 0.40 -16.49
CA ILE A 381 11.70 1.52 -17.39
C ILE A 381 10.92 1.43 -18.72
N LEU A 382 10.69 0.21 -19.21
CA LEU A 382 9.97 -0.01 -20.46
C LEU A 382 8.50 0.40 -20.38
N THR A 383 7.94 0.43 -19.18
CA THR A 383 6.53 0.81 -18.98
C THR A 383 6.29 2.31 -19.25
N ALA A 384 7.32 3.15 -19.09
CA ALA A 384 7.25 4.60 -19.33
C ALA A 384 7.58 5.02 -20.76
N LYS A 385 7.90 4.08 -21.68
CA LYS A 385 8.14 4.42 -23.09
C LYS A 385 6.84 4.85 -23.77
N THR A 386 6.79 6.08 -24.26
CA THR A 386 5.69 6.58 -25.10
C THR A 386 6.08 6.46 -26.58
N ASN A 387 5.17 6.00 -27.42
CA ASN A 387 5.25 6.24 -28.85
C ASN A 387 5.02 7.74 -29.11
N LYS A 388 5.87 8.38 -29.89
CA LYS A 388 5.81 9.83 -30.26
C LYS A 388 4.43 10.31 -30.77
N LYS A 389 3.51 9.42 -31.12
CA LYS A 389 2.16 9.72 -31.62
C LYS A 389 1.09 10.05 -30.57
N GLN A 390 1.40 10.00 -29.28
CA GLN A 390 0.44 10.27 -28.18
C GLN A 390 0.70 11.59 -27.46
N ARG A 391 1.40 12.53 -28.11
CA ARG A 391 1.66 13.89 -27.62
C ARG A 391 0.79 14.93 -28.34
N CYS A 392 -0.46 14.63 -28.64
CA CYS A 392 -1.44 15.64 -29.07
C CYS A 392 -2.70 15.49 -28.22
#